data_ca61a2fc972267cbc42cfdb28814d39d
#
_entry.id   ca61a2fc972267cbc42cfdb28814d39d
#
_cell.length_a   1.000
_cell.length_b   1.000
_cell.length_c   1.000
_cell.angle_alpha   90.00
_cell.angle_beta   90.00
_cell.angle_gamma   90.00
#
_symmetry.space_group_name_H-M   'P 1'
#
loop_
_entity.id
_entity.type
_entity.pdbx_description
1 polymer ?
#
loop_
_entity_poly.entity_id
_entity_poly.type
_entity_poly.pdbx_seq_one_letter_code
_entity_poly.pdbx_strand_id
1 'polypeptide(L)'
;MGATNNSIAAQFVLGMANLVFPSYEIQRWQTVLVAYLVAILAAAINIWGPHLLNRISRFILIWNITAFFITIVVLLATNDHKQSASFVFADFQNFTGWDRAMAAIVGILQACFGMCCYDAPAHMTEEMKSASKQAPQAIILSVVLGAITGFAFLLVLCFCIGDINATQNSATGVPVIQIFYDSTGSKVAACFLASMIAVIVIIAGNNILAEGSRCVYAFARDNGLPFSKFLAKVDKKRQVPINAVLLTLIVQLALDAIDFGTSTGFETVIAISTEGFCTIPLPLLIDLPLPQTSNTTTNKTFKKNHRPLLRHGSRQPATRLHNQSPTNPHRPILPPSLDIHQLEYPRITIFAFRIYHVQFPRNVPRD
;
A
#
# COMPACT_ATOMS: atom_id res chain seq x y z
N MET A 1 -0.41 1.26 -7.17
CA MET A 1 0.72 0.65 -6.42
C MET A 1 1.27 -0.63 -7.04
N GLY A 2 0.48 -1.68 -7.32
CA GLY A 2 1.01 -2.94 -7.85
C GLY A 2 1.78 -2.78 -9.16
N ALA A 3 1.22 -2.10 -10.15
CA ALA A 3 1.87 -1.80 -11.42
C ALA A 3 3.17 -1.02 -11.21
N THR A 4 3.13 0.06 -10.43
CA THR A 4 4.33 0.84 -10.07
C THR A 4 5.44 -0.04 -9.50
N ASN A 5 5.09 -0.94 -8.58
CA ASN A 5 6.07 -1.83 -7.95
C ASN A 5 6.68 -2.84 -8.94
N ASN A 6 5.87 -3.37 -9.87
CA ASN A 6 6.35 -4.28 -10.92
C ASN A 6 7.34 -3.57 -11.85
N SER A 7 7.05 -2.32 -12.24
CA SER A 7 7.96 -1.51 -13.04
C SER A 7 9.26 -1.17 -12.31
N ILE A 8 9.22 -0.82 -11.02
CA ILE A 8 10.42 -0.61 -10.22
C ILE A 8 11.26 -1.89 -10.17
N ALA A 9 10.64 -3.05 -9.97
CA ALA A 9 11.34 -4.34 -10.00
C ALA A 9 12.04 -4.59 -11.35
N ALA A 10 11.34 -4.29 -12.45
CA ALA A 10 11.89 -4.41 -13.80
C ALA A 10 13.07 -3.47 -14.04
N GLN A 11 12.97 -2.21 -13.59
CA GLN A 11 14.04 -1.23 -13.69
C GLN A 11 15.29 -1.66 -12.92
N PHE A 12 15.15 -2.22 -11.71
CA PHE A 12 16.30 -2.76 -10.96
C PHE A 12 16.98 -3.92 -11.72
N VAL A 13 16.21 -4.85 -12.29
CA VAL A 13 16.74 -5.99 -13.03
C VAL A 13 17.48 -5.52 -14.29
N LEU A 14 16.88 -4.64 -15.07
CA LEU A 14 17.46 -4.12 -16.30
C LEU A 14 18.64 -3.16 -16.04
N GLY A 15 18.55 -2.34 -14.97
CA GLY A 15 19.64 -1.46 -14.56
C GLY A 15 20.89 -2.23 -14.14
N MET A 16 20.73 -3.34 -13.42
CA MET A 16 21.87 -4.23 -13.14
C MET A 16 22.45 -4.86 -14.41
N ALA A 17 21.60 -5.24 -15.36
CA ALA A 17 22.06 -5.79 -16.64
C ALA A 17 22.86 -4.73 -17.43
N ASN A 18 22.40 -3.49 -17.50
CA ASN A 18 23.12 -2.39 -18.14
C ASN A 18 24.47 -2.09 -17.45
N LEU A 19 24.51 -2.11 -16.11
CA LEU A 19 25.76 -1.88 -15.37
C LEU A 19 26.84 -2.94 -15.72
N VAL A 20 26.43 -4.20 -15.87
CA VAL A 20 27.33 -5.29 -16.24
C VAL A 20 27.74 -5.19 -17.70
N PHE A 21 26.77 -4.94 -18.58
CA PHE A 21 26.94 -4.85 -20.04
C PHE A 21 26.64 -3.42 -20.53
N PRO A 22 27.60 -2.48 -20.52
CA PRO A 22 27.39 -1.08 -20.90
C PRO A 22 26.93 -0.86 -22.34
N SER A 23 27.14 -1.85 -23.23
CA SER A 23 26.63 -1.81 -24.61
C SER A 23 25.15 -2.15 -24.74
N TYR A 24 24.52 -2.61 -23.66
CA TYR A 24 23.10 -2.95 -23.61
C TYR A 24 22.27 -1.70 -23.31
N GLU A 25 21.52 -1.22 -24.28
CA GLU A 25 20.57 -0.12 -24.10
C GLU A 25 19.21 -0.65 -23.64
N ILE A 26 18.71 -0.10 -22.52
CA ILE A 26 17.42 -0.49 -21.98
C ILE A 26 16.31 0.08 -22.86
N GLN A 27 15.49 -0.81 -23.44
CA GLN A 27 14.33 -0.43 -24.25
C GLN A 27 13.04 -0.51 -23.40
N ARG A 28 12.11 0.41 -23.61
CA ARG A 28 10.84 0.48 -22.83
C ARG A 28 10.05 -0.83 -22.87
N TRP A 29 9.95 -1.45 -24.05
CA TRP A 29 9.23 -2.72 -24.17
C TRP A 29 9.82 -3.84 -23.31
N GLN A 30 11.13 -3.82 -23.05
CA GLN A 30 11.79 -4.77 -22.17
C GLN A 30 11.39 -4.56 -20.72
N THR A 31 11.31 -3.30 -20.27
CA THR A 31 10.84 -2.95 -18.93
C THR A 31 9.42 -3.46 -18.70
N VAL A 32 8.51 -3.23 -19.64
CA VAL A 32 7.12 -3.71 -19.54
C VAL A 32 7.05 -5.24 -19.55
N LEU A 33 7.82 -5.92 -20.40
CA LEU A 33 7.82 -7.39 -20.42
C LEU A 33 8.36 -7.99 -19.12
N VAL A 34 9.41 -7.40 -18.53
CA VAL A 34 9.93 -7.85 -17.23
C VAL A 34 8.92 -7.56 -16.11
N ALA A 35 8.25 -6.39 -16.14
CA ALA A 35 7.18 -6.07 -15.19
C ALA A 35 6.02 -7.07 -15.30
N TYR A 36 5.60 -7.44 -16.53
CA TYR A 36 4.60 -8.47 -16.76
C TYR A 36 5.01 -9.83 -16.21
N LEU A 37 6.27 -10.22 -16.42
CA LEU A 37 6.80 -11.47 -15.87
C LEU A 37 6.70 -11.47 -14.34
N VAL A 38 7.11 -10.37 -13.68
CA VAL A 38 7.02 -10.22 -12.22
C VAL A 38 5.58 -10.32 -11.75
N ALA A 39 4.64 -9.61 -12.42
CA ALA A 39 3.21 -9.63 -12.07
C ALA A 39 2.59 -11.03 -12.23
N ILE A 40 2.91 -11.74 -13.33
CA ILE A 40 2.41 -13.10 -13.59
C ILE A 40 2.97 -14.09 -12.57
N LEU A 41 4.26 -13.99 -12.23
CA LEU A 41 4.86 -14.82 -11.19
C LEU A 41 4.22 -14.57 -9.81
N ALA A 42 3.97 -13.30 -9.48
CA ALA A 42 3.25 -12.93 -8.27
C ALA A 42 1.84 -13.53 -8.23
N ALA A 43 1.09 -13.45 -9.34
CA ALA A 43 -0.23 -14.08 -9.45
C ALA A 43 -0.16 -15.60 -9.33
N ALA A 44 0.82 -16.24 -9.95
CA ALA A 44 1.07 -17.66 -9.83
C ALA A 44 1.30 -18.09 -8.38
N ILE A 45 2.16 -17.38 -7.64
CA ILE A 45 2.43 -17.64 -6.22
C ILE A 45 1.15 -17.46 -5.39
N ASN A 46 0.37 -16.42 -5.65
CA ASN A 46 -0.88 -16.17 -4.92
C ASN A 46 -1.95 -17.23 -5.17
N ILE A 47 -2.02 -17.80 -6.40
CA ILE A 47 -3.02 -18.81 -6.77
C ILE A 47 -2.61 -20.20 -6.31
N TRP A 48 -1.35 -20.59 -6.53
CA TRP A 48 -0.89 -21.97 -6.29
C TRP A 48 -0.13 -22.14 -4.98
N GLY A 49 0.40 -21.07 -4.41
CA GLY A 49 1.29 -21.12 -3.25
C GLY A 49 0.82 -20.33 -2.01
N PRO A 50 -0.46 -20.34 -1.58
CA PRO A 50 -0.89 -19.53 -0.44
C PRO A 50 -0.14 -19.88 0.86
N HIS A 51 0.29 -21.14 1.03
CA HIS A 51 1.13 -21.56 2.15
C HIS A 51 2.57 -21.01 2.07
N LEU A 52 3.06 -20.78 0.84
CA LEU A 52 4.37 -20.20 0.60
C LEU A 52 4.40 -18.71 0.94
N LEU A 53 3.30 -18.01 0.74
CA LEU A 53 3.15 -16.58 1.04
C LEU A 53 3.56 -16.26 2.49
N ASN A 54 3.13 -17.08 3.44
CA ASN A 54 3.44 -16.88 4.86
C ASN A 54 4.93 -17.13 5.20
N ARG A 55 5.60 -18.03 4.47
CA ARG A 55 7.05 -18.26 4.60
C ARG A 55 7.84 -17.11 3.97
N ILE A 56 7.42 -16.67 2.80
CA ILE A 56 8.00 -15.52 2.08
C ILE A 56 7.91 -14.27 2.94
N SER A 57 6.75 -13.99 3.55
CA SER A 57 6.56 -12.81 4.39
C SER A 57 7.46 -12.80 5.65
N ARG A 58 7.74 -13.97 6.23
CA ARG A 58 8.72 -14.07 7.34
C ARG A 58 10.16 -13.93 6.86
N PHE A 59 10.49 -14.53 5.74
CA PHE A 59 11.81 -14.41 5.13
C PHE A 59 12.13 -12.96 4.79
N ILE A 60 11.19 -12.24 4.15
CA ILE A 60 11.42 -10.88 3.70
C ILE A 60 11.64 -9.90 4.85
N LEU A 61 11.04 -10.14 6.02
CA LEU A 61 11.29 -9.31 7.20
C LEU A 61 12.77 -9.37 7.62
N ILE A 62 13.31 -10.59 7.74
CA ILE A 62 14.71 -10.80 8.11
C ILE A 62 15.63 -10.26 6.99
N TRP A 63 15.27 -10.55 5.74
CA TRP A 63 16.02 -10.09 4.57
C TRP A 63 16.09 -8.56 4.51
N ASN A 64 14.97 -7.86 4.73
CA ASN A 64 14.90 -6.41 4.70
C ASN A 64 15.81 -5.77 5.76
N ILE A 65 15.72 -6.26 7.01
CA ILE A 65 16.59 -5.77 8.09
C ILE A 65 18.07 -6.02 7.75
N THR A 66 18.40 -7.21 7.27
CA THR A 66 19.77 -7.58 6.90
C THR A 66 20.27 -6.73 5.73
N ALA A 67 19.47 -6.58 4.68
CA ALA A 67 19.79 -5.75 3.51
C ALA A 67 20.02 -4.28 3.89
N PHE A 68 19.17 -3.74 4.76
CA PHE A 68 19.32 -2.38 5.28
C PHE A 68 20.68 -2.17 5.97
N PHE A 69 21.04 -3.03 6.92
CA PHE A 69 22.32 -2.90 7.63
C PHE A 69 23.52 -3.13 6.72
N ILE A 70 23.48 -4.14 5.85
CA ILE A 70 24.57 -4.41 4.91
C ILE A 70 24.77 -3.22 3.98
N THR A 71 23.70 -2.68 3.39
CA THR A 71 23.80 -1.55 2.47
C THR A 71 24.39 -0.32 3.15
N ILE A 72 23.92 0.05 4.35
CA ILE A 72 24.43 1.20 5.09
C ILE A 72 25.91 1.01 5.43
N VAL A 73 26.28 -0.16 5.98
CA VAL A 73 27.67 -0.42 6.40
C VAL A 73 28.60 -0.42 5.19
N VAL A 74 28.20 -1.07 4.09
CA VAL A 74 29.04 -1.09 2.88
C VAL A 74 29.22 0.31 2.32
N LEU A 75 28.13 1.08 2.12
CA LEU A 75 28.23 2.46 1.60
C LEU A 75 29.10 3.37 2.45
N LEU A 76 28.93 3.32 3.76
CA LEU A 76 29.73 4.14 4.67
C LEU A 76 31.20 3.71 4.76
N ALA A 77 31.48 2.41 4.58
CA ALA A 77 32.83 1.86 4.66
C ALA A 77 33.62 2.03 3.35
N THR A 78 32.95 1.93 2.20
CA THR A 78 33.63 1.92 0.88
C THR A 78 33.68 3.26 0.20
N ASN A 79 32.80 4.22 0.59
CA ASN A 79 32.81 5.55 -0.02
C ASN A 79 33.92 6.42 0.59
N ASP A 80 34.95 6.74 -0.19
CA ASP A 80 36.05 7.58 0.22
C ASP A 80 35.72 9.08 0.15
N HIS A 81 34.76 9.47 -0.70
CA HIS A 81 34.39 10.86 -0.98
C HIS A 81 32.98 11.19 -0.48
N LYS A 82 32.82 11.26 0.83
CA LYS A 82 31.54 11.64 1.45
C LYS A 82 31.26 13.13 1.27
N GLN A 83 30.01 13.44 0.97
CA GLN A 83 29.53 14.82 0.90
C GLN A 83 29.61 15.50 2.27
N SER A 84 29.75 16.83 2.26
CA SER A 84 29.79 17.63 3.50
C SER A 84 28.42 17.68 4.17
N ALA A 85 28.40 17.86 5.49
CA ALA A 85 27.15 18.07 6.22
C ALA A 85 26.39 19.31 5.72
N SER A 86 27.10 20.38 5.27
CA SER A 86 26.46 21.53 4.64
C SER A 86 25.70 21.17 3.39
N PHE A 87 26.28 20.33 2.52
CA PHE A 87 25.61 19.83 1.33
C PHE A 87 24.34 19.05 1.66
N VAL A 88 24.37 18.16 2.65
CA VAL A 88 23.23 17.31 2.99
C VAL A 88 22.11 18.07 3.68
N PHE A 89 22.42 19.05 4.55
CA PHE A 89 21.41 19.69 5.39
C PHE A 89 21.10 21.15 5.05
N ALA A 90 21.97 21.84 4.31
CA ALA A 90 21.81 23.26 4.04
C ALA A 90 21.64 23.59 2.56
N ASP A 91 22.24 22.82 1.66
CA ASP A 91 22.20 23.10 0.23
C ASP A 91 20.93 22.54 -0.41
N PHE A 92 20.02 23.44 -0.78
CA PHE A 92 18.80 23.06 -1.48
C PHE A 92 19.05 22.98 -2.99
N GLN A 93 19.17 21.77 -3.51
CA GLN A 93 19.34 21.50 -4.94
C GLN A 93 17.99 21.48 -5.64
N ASN A 94 17.83 22.25 -6.71
CA ASN A 94 16.59 22.35 -7.46
C ASN A 94 16.84 22.15 -8.95
N PHE A 95 16.38 21.01 -9.47
CA PHE A 95 16.46 20.64 -10.88
C PHE A 95 15.09 20.62 -11.55
N THR A 96 14.03 21.07 -10.85
CA THR A 96 12.65 20.94 -11.36
C THR A 96 12.25 22.05 -12.33
N GLY A 97 13.02 23.14 -12.40
CA GLY A 97 12.65 24.36 -13.15
C GLY A 97 11.60 25.24 -12.48
N TRP A 98 11.05 24.83 -11.33
CA TRP A 98 10.12 25.61 -10.53
C TRP A 98 10.85 26.45 -9.46
N ASP A 99 10.16 27.40 -8.83
CA ASP A 99 10.70 28.12 -7.68
C ASP A 99 10.93 27.19 -6.47
N ARG A 100 11.70 27.65 -5.49
CA ARG A 100 12.10 26.87 -4.32
C ARG A 100 10.92 26.29 -3.54
N ALA A 101 9.86 27.07 -3.36
CA ALA A 101 8.70 26.63 -2.60
C ALA A 101 7.97 25.49 -3.31
N MET A 102 7.76 25.63 -4.61
CA MET A 102 7.10 24.61 -5.41
C MET A 102 7.95 23.33 -5.52
N ALA A 103 9.26 23.47 -5.72
CA ALA A 103 10.18 22.35 -5.72
C ALA A 103 10.17 21.58 -4.40
N ALA A 104 10.08 22.28 -3.25
CA ALA A 104 9.95 21.63 -1.95
C ALA A 104 8.62 20.87 -1.81
N ILE A 105 7.50 21.44 -2.28
CA ILE A 105 6.19 20.74 -2.27
C ILE A 105 6.23 19.48 -3.12
N VAL A 106 6.83 19.54 -4.31
CA VAL A 106 7.01 18.37 -5.18
C VAL A 106 7.89 17.30 -4.50
N GLY A 107 8.94 17.74 -3.77
CA GLY A 107 9.79 16.81 -3.01
C GLY A 107 9.05 16.06 -1.88
N ILE A 108 8.02 16.67 -1.27
CA ILE A 108 7.17 16.00 -0.28
C ILE A 108 6.43 14.80 -0.88
N LEU A 109 6.06 14.83 -2.16
CA LEU A 109 5.41 13.72 -2.85
C LEU A 109 6.25 12.44 -2.76
N GLN A 110 7.57 12.55 -2.90
CA GLN A 110 8.49 11.40 -2.76
C GLN A 110 8.48 10.84 -1.33
N ALA A 111 8.45 11.70 -0.32
CA ALA A 111 8.33 11.26 1.07
C ALA A 111 7.00 10.55 1.32
N CYS A 112 5.90 11.06 0.76
CA CYS A 112 4.58 10.42 0.81
C CYS A 112 4.59 9.05 0.14
N PHE A 113 5.26 8.91 -1.01
CA PHE A 113 5.41 7.61 -1.68
C PHE A 113 6.15 6.59 -0.80
N GLY A 114 7.21 7.00 -0.12
CA GLY A 114 7.95 6.14 0.80
C GLY A 114 7.14 5.63 2.00
N MET A 115 6.04 6.31 2.33
CA MET A 115 5.13 5.94 3.42
C MET A 115 3.85 5.24 2.94
N CYS A 116 3.72 4.92 1.65
CA CYS A 116 2.55 4.21 1.13
C CYS A 116 2.42 2.78 1.69
N CYS A 117 1.20 2.21 1.60
CA CYS A 117 0.87 0.85 2.05
C CYS A 117 1.00 0.61 3.56
N TYR A 118 1.02 1.67 4.39
CA TYR A 118 1.00 1.52 5.86
C TYR A 118 -0.34 0.96 6.38
N ASP A 119 -1.40 1.07 5.59
CA ASP A 119 -2.75 0.62 5.88
C ASP A 119 -3.00 -0.86 5.53
N ALA A 120 -2.03 -1.57 4.93
CA ALA A 120 -2.14 -2.99 4.57
C ALA A 120 -2.69 -3.88 5.70
N PRO A 121 -2.33 -3.71 7.00
CA PRO A 121 -2.93 -4.46 8.08
C PRO A 121 -4.44 -4.23 8.25
N ALA A 122 -4.98 -3.06 7.86
CA ALA A 122 -6.41 -2.78 7.92
C ALA A 122 -7.19 -3.65 6.91
N HIS A 123 -6.65 -3.88 5.73
CA HIS A 123 -7.26 -4.72 4.70
C HIS A 123 -7.22 -6.22 5.02
N MET A 124 -6.40 -6.63 5.98
CA MET A 124 -6.23 -8.02 6.41
C MET A 124 -6.90 -8.33 7.75
N THR A 125 -7.70 -7.42 8.31
CA THR A 125 -8.33 -7.56 9.64
C THR A 125 -9.19 -8.82 9.78
N GLU A 126 -9.81 -9.29 8.71
CA GLU A 126 -10.62 -10.51 8.72
C GLU A 126 -9.80 -11.79 8.96
N GLU A 127 -8.52 -11.77 8.61
CA GLU A 127 -7.60 -12.90 8.80
C GLU A 127 -6.83 -12.82 10.14
N MET A 128 -6.92 -11.68 10.86
CA MET A 128 -6.14 -11.43 12.07
C MET A 128 -6.90 -11.85 13.34
N LYS A 129 -6.20 -12.54 14.26
CA LYS A 129 -6.70 -12.74 15.61
C LYS A 129 -6.64 -11.43 16.38
N SER A 130 -7.73 -11.08 17.08
CA SER A 130 -7.81 -9.82 17.87
C SER A 130 -7.50 -8.57 17.04
N ALA A 131 -8.07 -8.46 15.84
CA ALA A 131 -7.83 -7.40 14.88
C ALA A 131 -7.93 -5.97 15.45
N SER A 132 -8.90 -5.74 16.37
CA SER A 132 -9.11 -4.44 17.02
C SER A 132 -7.91 -3.90 17.81
N LYS A 133 -6.98 -4.77 18.24
CA LYS A 133 -5.74 -4.37 18.91
C LYS A 133 -4.51 -4.50 18.00
N GLN A 134 -4.43 -5.60 17.23
CA GLN A 134 -3.23 -5.91 16.45
C GLN A 134 -3.11 -5.05 15.19
N ALA A 135 -4.22 -4.72 14.50
CA ALA A 135 -4.16 -3.92 13.29
C ALA A 135 -3.66 -2.49 13.56
N PRO A 136 -4.19 -1.71 14.53
CA PRO A 136 -3.65 -0.39 14.85
C PRO A 136 -2.19 -0.42 15.31
N GLN A 137 -1.80 -1.43 16.10
CA GLN A 137 -0.41 -1.59 16.53
C GLN A 137 0.53 -1.86 15.36
N ALA A 138 0.12 -2.72 14.42
CA ALA A 138 0.91 -3.02 13.21
C ALA A 138 1.07 -1.78 12.32
N ILE A 139 0.01 -0.98 12.15
CA ILE A 139 0.05 0.27 11.39
C ILE A 139 1.03 1.26 12.03
N ILE A 140 0.90 1.53 13.32
CA ILE A 140 1.78 2.46 14.05
C ILE A 140 3.23 1.98 13.97
N LEU A 141 3.47 0.69 14.21
CA LEU A 141 4.82 0.12 14.16
C LEU A 141 5.42 0.22 12.76
N SER A 142 4.65 -0.04 11.70
CA SER A 142 5.13 0.06 10.32
C SER A 142 5.52 1.50 9.97
N VAL A 143 4.71 2.49 10.37
CA VAL A 143 4.98 3.91 10.15
C VAL A 143 6.25 4.35 10.88
N VAL A 144 6.36 4.05 12.18
CA VAL A 144 7.52 4.44 13.00
C VAL A 144 8.80 3.78 12.49
N LEU A 145 8.75 2.47 12.23
CA LEU A 145 9.91 1.74 11.73
C LEU A 145 10.31 2.22 10.33
N GLY A 146 9.35 2.41 9.43
CA GLY A 146 9.56 2.94 8.09
C GLY A 146 10.16 4.34 8.11
N ALA A 147 9.68 5.23 8.98
CA ALA A 147 10.22 6.58 9.12
C ALA A 147 11.68 6.58 9.59
N ILE A 148 11.99 5.80 10.62
CA ILE A 148 13.37 5.74 11.17
C ILE A 148 14.32 5.12 10.14
N THR A 149 13.99 3.95 9.60
CA THR A 149 14.88 3.25 8.66
C THR A 149 14.98 3.97 7.32
N GLY A 150 13.87 4.49 6.81
CA GLY A 150 13.84 5.27 5.57
C GLY A 150 14.66 6.56 5.68
N PHE A 151 14.49 7.31 6.78
CA PHE A 151 15.27 8.52 7.03
C PHE A 151 16.77 8.22 7.13
N ALA A 152 17.16 7.20 7.90
CA ALA A 152 18.56 6.80 8.02
C ALA A 152 19.15 6.38 6.67
N PHE A 153 18.41 5.62 5.86
CA PHE A 153 18.85 5.18 4.54
C PHE A 153 19.03 6.38 3.57
N LEU A 154 18.05 7.29 3.55
CA LEU A 154 18.14 8.49 2.71
C LEU A 154 19.32 9.38 3.12
N LEU A 155 19.58 9.57 4.42
CA LEU A 155 20.76 10.30 4.88
C LEU A 155 22.05 9.67 4.37
N VAL A 156 22.18 8.34 4.47
CA VAL A 156 23.39 7.66 3.98
C VAL A 156 23.53 7.84 2.46
N LEU A 157 22.45 7.74 1.70
CA LEU A 157 22.49 8.00 0.25
C LEU A 157 22.92 9.42 -0.05
N CYS A 158 22.40 10.43 0.67
CA CYS A 158 22.81 11.85 0.50
C CYS A 158 24.28 12.09 0.83
N PHE A 159 24.81 11.40 1.83
CA PHE A 159 26.26 11.51 2.14
C PHE A 159 27.14 10.77 1.12
N CYS A 160 26.61 9.72 0.48
CA CYS A 160 27.36 8.89 -0.46
C CYS A 160 27.14 9.27 -1.93
N ILE A 161 26.23 10.21 -2.23
CA ILE A 161 25.99 10.65 -3.61
C ILE A 161 27.21 11.41 -4.12
N GLY A 162 27.68 11.07 -5.33
CA GLY A 162 28.73 11.79 -6.01
C GLY A 162 28.22 13.04 -6.72
N ASP A 163 28.43 13.11 -8.04
CA ASP A 163 27.82 14.14 -8.88
C ASP A 163 26.36 13.84 -9.13
N ILE A 164 25.49 14.76 -8.69
CA ILE A 164 24.03 14.62 -8.83
C ILE A 164 23.62 14.50 -10.29
N ASN A 165 24.21 15.31 -11.19
CA ASN A 165 23.88 15.31 -12.61
C ASN A 165 24.27 13.98 -13.27
N ALA A 166 25.45 13.46 -12.96
CA ALA A 166 25.88 12.14 -13.44
C ALA A 166 25.01 11.02 -12.90
N THR A 167 24.64 11.09 -11.63
CA THR A 167 23.77 10.09 -10.99
C THR A 167 22.36 10.11 -11.57
N GLN A 168 21.79 11.29 -11.78
CA GLN A 168 20.43 11.45 -12.32
C GLN A 168 20.33 10.99 -13.78
N ASN A 169 21.36 11.24 -14.59
CA ASN A 169 21.42 10.88 -16.02
C ASN A 169 22.15 9.55 -16.26
N SER A 170 22.24 8.71 -15.25
CA SER A 170 22.97 7.44 -15.38
C SER A 170 22.31 6.50 -16.39
N ALA A 171 23.12 5.80 -17.19
CA ALA A 171 22.66 4.85 -18.20
C ALA A 171 21.88 3.67 -17.62
N THR A 172 22.04 3.39 -16.32
CA THR A 172 21.30 2.32 -15.62
C THR A 172 19.82 2.62 -15.48
N GLY A 173 19.39 3.88 -15.65
CA GLY A 173 18.01 4.33 -15.41
C GLY A 173 17.58 4.31 -13.95
N VAL A 174 18.42 3.84 -13.03
CA VAL A 174 18.16 3.77 -11.59
C VAL A 174 19.28 4.44 -10.81
N PRO A 175 19.09 5.69 -10.33
CA PRO A 175 20.13 6.47 -9.67
C PRO A 175 20.81 5.76 -8.49
N VAL A 176 20.05 4.96 -7.71
CA VAL A 176 20.58 4.21 -6.57
C VAL A 176 21.66 3.19 -6.98
N ILE A 177 21.52 2.55 -8.15
CA ILE A 177 22.52 1.61 -8.67
C ILE A 177 23.82 2.36 -8.98
N GLN A 178 23.72 3.57 -9.53
CA GLN A 178 24.88 4.40 -9.79
C GLN A 178 25.59 4.81 -8.50
N ILE A 179 24.83 5.23 -7.47
CA ILE A 179 25.42 5.55 -6.16
C ILE A 179 26.16 4.35 -5.56
N PHE A 180 25.60 3.14 -5.71
CA PHE A 180 26.27 1.92 -5.25
C PHE A 180 27.57 1.65 -6.01
N TYR A 181 27.57 1.86 -7.32
CA TYR A 181 28.77 1.69 -8.15
C TYR A 181 29.84 2.73 -7.81
N ASP A 182 29.46 3.99 -7.73
CA ASP A 182 30.39 5.08 -7.42
C ASP A 182 31.01 4.94 -6.02
N SER A 183 30.21 4.47 -5.04
CA SER A 183 30.67 4.26 -3.67
C SER A 183 31.57 3.03 -3.51
N THR A 184 31.31 1.95 -4.27
CA THR A 184 32.08 0.69 -4.10
C THR A 184 33.19 0.50 -5.11
N GLY A 185 33.19 1.25 -6.21
CA GLY A 185 34.13 1.09 -7.33
C GLY A 185 34.05 -0.28 -8.04
N SER A 186 33.07 -1.13 -7.68
CA SER A 186 32.95 -2.50 -8.17
C SER A 186 31.55 -2.79 -8.72
N LYS A 187 31.47 -3.22 -9.98
CA LYS A 187 30.20 -3.64 -10.60
C LYS A 187 29.55 -4.80 -9.82
N VAL A 188 30.36 -5.75 -9.34
CA VAL A 188 29.86 -6.92 -8.60
C VAL A 188 29.24 -6.51 -7.26
N ALA A 189 29.91 -5.63 -6.51
CA ALA A 189 29.39 -5.12 -5.25
C ALA A 189 28.11 -4.30 -5.46
N ALA A 190 28.08 -3.42 -6.46
CA ALA A 190 26.90 -2.64 -6.79
C ALA A 190 25.71 -3.53 -7.20
N CYS A 191 25.93 -4.53 -8.05
CA CYS A 191 24.89 -5.50 -8.42
C CYS A 191 24.41 -6.33 -7.22
N PHE A 192 25.29 -6.69 -6.29
CA PHE A 192 24.90 -7.41 -5.09
C PHE A 192 23.98 -6.56 -4.22
N LEU A 193 24.35 -5.31 -3.93
CA LEU A 193 23.50 -4.38 -3.17
C LEU A 193 22.16 -4.11 -3.87
N ALA A 194 22.20 -3.88 -5.18
CA ALA A 194 20.98 -3.67 -5.98
C ALA A 194 20.08 -4.92 -5.99
N SER A 195 20.66 -6.13 -6.06
CA SER A 195 19.88 -7.38 -6.01
C SER A 195 19.18 -7.59 -4.67
N MET A 196 19.78 -7.14 -3.56
CA MET A 196 19.13 -7.20 -2.24
C MET A 196 17.85 -6.36 -2.24
N ILE A 197 17.88 -5.16 -2.84
CA ILE A 197 16.71 -4.30 -2.98
C ILE A 197 15.71 -4.88 -3.98
N ALA A 198 16.17 -5.38 -5.12
CA ALA A 198 15.31 -5.99 -6.14
C ALA A 198 14.47 -7.15 -5.56
N VAL A 199 15.05 -8.00 -4.73
CA VAL A 199 14.34 -9.09 -4.03
C VAL A 199 13.24 -8.53 -3.13
N ILE A 200 13.50 -7.44 -2.39
CA ILE A 200 12.49 -6.78 -1.54
C ILE A 200 11.33 -6.28 -2.40
N VAL A 201 11.63 -5.59 -3.49
CA VAL A 201 10.62 -5.00 -4.38
C VAL A 201 9.77 -6.10 -5.05
N ILE A 202 10.37 -7.17 -5.55
CA ILE A 202 9.65 -8.31 -6.17
C ILE A 202 8.69 -8.96 -5.16
N ILE A 203 9.14 -9.19 -3.94
CA ILE A 203 8.30 -9.80 -2.91
C ILE A 203 7.21 -8.82 -2.43
N ALA A 204 7.51 -7.52 -2.34
CA ALA A 204 6.50 -6.50 -2.06
C ALA A 204 5.38 -6.50 -3.10
N GLY A 205 5.71 -6.60 -4.40
CA GLY A 205 4.73 -6.72 -5.48
C GLY A 205 3.78 -7.92 -5.32
N ASN A 206 4.34 -9.06 -4.90
CA ASN A 206 3.55 -10.24 -4.60
C ASN A 206 2.55 -10.01 -3.44
N ASN A 207 2.96 -9.30 -2.38
CA ASN A 207 2.10 -8.98 -1.24
C ASN A 207 1.03 -7.93 -1.61
N ILE A 208 1.38 -6.92 -2.41
CA ILE A 208 0.44 -5.91 -2.91
C ILE A 208 -0.66 -6.55 -3.78
N LEU A 209 -0.30 -7.52 -4.63
CA LEU A 209 -1.28 -8.27 -5.41
C LEU A 209 -2.21 -9.10 -4.51
N ALA A 210 -1.66 -9.73 -3.47
CA ALA A 210 -2.43 -10.48 -2.48
C ALA A 210 -3.45 -9.58 -1.78
N GLU A 211 -3.03 -8.42 -1.29
CA GLU A 211 -3.86 -7.42 -0.62
C GLU A 211 -4.96 -6.89 -1.55
N GLY A 212 -4.59 -6.41 -2.74
CA GLY A 212 -5.55 -5.90 -3.72
C GLY A 212 -6.62 -6.94 -4.11
N SER A 213 -6.23 -8.20 -4.25
CA SER A 213 -7.18 -9.27 -4.54
C SER A 213 -8.17 -9.54 -3.39
N ARG A 214 -7.72 -9.38 -2.13
CA ARG A 214 -8.60 -9.49 -0.95
C ARG A 214 -9.58 -8.31 -0.85
N CYS A 215 -9.12 -7.09 -1.16
CA CYS A 215 -10.00 -5.94 -1.26
C CYS A 215 -11.09 -6.14 -2.32
N VAL A 216 -10.71 -6.56 -3.53
CA VAL A 216 -11.66 -6.88 -4.61
C VAL A 216 -12.67 -7.96 -4.17
N TYR A 217 -12.19 -9.00 -3.50
CA TYR A 217 -13.05 -10.07 -2.97
C TYR A 217 -14.04 -9.54 -1.92
N ALA A 218 -13.58 -8.74 -0.96
CA ALA A 218 -14.43 -8.19 0.11
C ALA A 218 -15.54 -7.29 -0.48
N PHE A 219 -15.20 -6.38 -1.39
CA PHE A 219 -16.17 -5.55 -2.09
C PHE A 219 -17.17 -6.38 -2.92
N ALA A 220 -16.70 -7.41 -3.60
CA ALA A 220 -17.56 -8.31 -4.36
C ALA A 220 -18.50 -9.11 -3.45
N ARG A 221 -18.02 -9.59 -2.30
CA ARG A 221 -18.85 -10.30 -1.31
C ARG A 221 -20.02 -9.43 -0.83
N ASP A 222 -19.75 -8.14 -0.62
CA ASP A 222 -20.74 -7.16 -0.15
C ASP A 222 -21.59 -6.57 -1.29
N ASN A 223 -21.51 -7.15 -2.51
CA ASN A 223 -22.21 -6.72 -3.72
C ASN A 223 -21.87 -5.27 -4.17
N GLY A 224 -20.70 -4.76 -3.83
CA GLY A 224 -20.24 -3.43 -4.21
C GLY A 224 -19.63 -3.33 -5.62
N LEU A 225 -19.43 -4.45 -6.32
CA LEU A 225 -18.82 -4.49 -7.65
C LEU A 225 -19.76 -5.09 -8.70
N PRO A 226 -19.64 -4.70 -9.98
CA PRO A 226 -20.26 -5.43 -11.07
C PRO A 226 -19.70 -6.86 -11.11
N PHE A 227 -20.53 -7.82 -11.49
CA PHE A 227 -20.19 -9.27 -11.50
C PHE A 227 -19.77 -9.83 -10.12
N SER A 228 -20.28 -9.28 -9.02
CA SER A 228 -19.97 -9.65 -7.64
C SER A 228 -20.04 -11.15 -7.40
N LYS A 229 -21.08 -11.85 -7.91
CA LYS A 229 -21.22 -13.31 -7.76
C LYS A 229 -20.07 -14.13 -8.38
N PHE A 230 -19.43 -13.58 -9.43
CA PHE A 230 -18.29 -14.21 -10.09
C PHE A 230 -16.99 -13.91 -9.32
N LEU A 231 -16.80 -12.66 -8.90
CA LEU A 231 -15.59 -12.21 -8.21
C LEU A 231 -15.51 -12.72 -6.76
N ALA A 232 -16.65 -12.86 -6.08
CA ALA A 232 -16.73 -13.39 -4.71
C ALA A 232 -16.58 -14.93 -4.63
N LYS A 233 -16.33 -15.61 -5.76
CA LYS A 233 -16.16 -17.06 -5.76
C LYS A 233 -14.77 -17.45 -5.25
N VAL A 234 -14.74 -18.21 -4.15
CA VAL A 234 -13.53 -18.81 -3.59
C VAL A 234 -13.35 -20.23 -4.09
N ASP A 235 -12.16 -20.58 -4.54
CA ASP A 235 -11.81 -21.96 -4.89
C ASP A 235 -11.78 -22.83 -3.62
N LYS A 236 -12.58 -23.90 -3.61
CA LYS A 236 -12.74 -24.77 -2.43
C LYS A 236 -11.46 -25.53 -2.04
N LYS A 237 -10.61 -25.83 -3.04
CA LYS A 237 -9.39 -26.60 -2.83
C LYS A 237 -8.24 -25.73 -2.32
N ARG A 238 -8.12 -24.51 -2.89
CA ARG A 238 -7.01 -23.59 -2.60
C ARG A 238 -7.35 -22.52 -1.56
N GLN A 239 -8.64 -22.33 -1.28
CA GLN A 239 -9.14 -21.28 -0.36
C GLN A 239 -8.74 -19.87 -0.77
N VAL A 240 -8.64 -19.62 -2.10
CA VAL A 240 -8.21 -18.33 -2.68
C VAL A 240 -9.29 -17.85 -3.66
N PRO A 241 -9.61 -16.55 -3.70
CA PRO A 241 -10.54 -15.97 -4.66
C PRO A 241 -9.83 -15.74 -6.02
N ILE A 242 -9.64 -16.80 -6.81
CA ILE A 242 -8.87 -16.79 -8.05
C ILE A 242 -9.34 -15.70 -9.01
N ASN A 243 -10.66 -15.50 -9.14
CA ASN A 243 -11.23 -14.50 -10.05
C ASN A 243 -10.86 -13.06 -9.63
N ALA A 244 -10.80 -12.79 -8.32
CA ALA A 244 -10.35 -11.51 -7.82
C ALA A 244 -8.85 -11.30 -8.06
N VAL A 245 -8.02 -12.34 -7.88
CA VAL A 245 -6.58 -12.28 -8.22
C VAL A 245 -6.37 -11.98 -9.69
N LEU A 246 -7.11 -12.67 -10.59
CA LEU A 246 -6.99 -12.44 -12.03
C LEU A 246 -7.46 -11.04 -12.44
N LEU A 247 -8.54 -10.53 -11.86
CA LEU A 247 -8.97 -9.16 -12.12
C LEU A 247 -7.90 -8.14 -11.70
N THR A 248 -7.34 -8.29 -10.50
CA THR A 248 -6.27 -7.42 -10.00
C THR A 248 -5.03 -7.49 -10.90
N LEU A 249 -4.66 -8.71 -11.35
CA LEU A 249 -3.56 -8.89 -12.29
C LEU A 249 -3.83 -8.17 -13.62
N ILE A 250 -5.01 -8.35 -14.22
CA ILE A 250 -5.37 -7.71 -15.50
C ILE A 250 -5.29 -6.19 -15.39
N VAL A 251 -5.77 -5.61 -14.28
CA VAL A 251 -5.67 -4.17 -14.04
C VAL A 251 -4.22 -3.72 -13.93
N GLN A 252 -3.37 -4.47 -13.23
CA GLN A 252 -1.94 -4.15 -13.14
C GLN A 252 -1.28 -4.20 -14.52
N LEU A 253 -1.49 -5.26 -15.29
CA LEU A 253 -0.92 -5.38 -16.64
C LEU A 253 -1.40 -4.26 -17.58
N ALA A 254 -2.67 -3.85 -17.47
CA ALA A 254 -3.20 -2.73 -18.26
C ALA A 254 -2.55 -1.40 -17.87
N LEU A 255 -2.26 -1.18 -16.59
CA LEU A 255 -1.55 0.02 -16.13
C LEU A 255 -0.07 0.00 -16.52
N ASP A 256 0.61 -1.14 -16.41
CA ASP A 256 2.00 -1.31 -16.87
C ASP A 256 2.12 -1.11 -18.39
N ALA A 257 1.06 -1.42 -19.18
CA ALA A 257 1.03 -1.20 -20.63
C ALA A 257 1.15 0.28 -21.03
N ILE A 258 0.81 1.21 -20.15
CA ILE A 258 0.91 2.66 -20.41
C ILE A 258 2.36 3.05 -20.69
N ASP A 259 3.33 2.38 -20.08
CA ASP A 259 4.77 2.64 -20.26
C ASP A 259 5.26 2.30 -21.66
N PHE A 260 4.57 1.47 -22.46
CA PHE A 260 4.88 1.29 -23.89
C PHE A 260 4.75 2.60 -24.68
N GLY A 261 3.75 3.43 -24.32
CA GLY A 261 3.46 4.67 -25.02
C GLY A 261 4.33 5.82 -24.57
N THR A 262 4.37 6.07 -23.25
CA THR A 262 5.05 7.23 -22.68
C THR A 262 5.43 7.01 -21.23
N SER A 263 6.67 7.33 -20.88
CA SER A 263 7.16 7.34 -19.48
C SER A 263 6.38 8.36 -18.64
N THR A 264 6.09 9.54 -19.18
CA THR A 264 5.31 10.58 -18.47
C THR A 264 3.91 10.11 -18.11
N GLY A 265 3.24 9.32 -18.97
CA GLY A 265 1.95 8.73 -18.65
C GLY A 265 2.03 7.76 -17.49
N PHE A 266 3.08 6.95 -17.43
CA PHE A 266 3.30 6.02 -16.33
C PHE A 266 3.67 6.75 -15.02
N GLU A 267 4.52 7.77 -15.06
CA GLU A 267 4.83 8.63 -13.91
C GLU A 267 3.58 9.30 -13.34
N THR A 268 2.64 9.70 -14.20
CA THR A 268 1.34 10.23 -13.78
C THR A 268 0.52 9.18 -13.01
N VAL A 269 0.54 7.92 -13.43
CA VAL A 269 -0.12 6.82 -12.70
C VAL A 269 0.50 6.62 -11.33
N ILE A 270 1.83 6.74 -11.21
CA ILE A 270 2.54 6.68 -9.93
C ILE A 270 2.08 7.81 -9.01
N ALA A 271 2.07 9.05 -9.52
CA ALA A 271 1.65 10.23 -8.76
C ALA A 271 0.20 10.09 -8.24
N ILE A 272 -0.74 9.73 -9.11
CA ILE A 272 -2.15 9.51 -8.73
C ILE A 272 -2.29 8.41 -7.67
N SER A 273 -1.53 7.34 -7.79
CA SER A 273 -1.47 6.27 -6.78
C SER A 273 -1.08 6.80 -5.41
N THR A 274 -0.04 7.65 -5.36
CA THR A 274 0.49 8.24 -4.12
C THR A 274 -0.51 9.22 -3.51
N GLU A 275 -1.09 10.09 -4.33
CA GLU A 275 -2.12 11.04 -3.90
C GLU A 275 -3.36 10.33 -3.32
N GLY A 276 -3.76 9.21 -3.91
CA GLY A 276 -4.84 8.38 -3.40
C GLY A 276 -4.60 7.93 -1.96
N PHE A 277 -3.40 7.46 -1.64
CA PHE A 277 -3.04 7.07 -0.28
C PHE A 277 -3.00 8.22 0.71
N CYS A 278 -2.63 9.43 0.27
CA CYS A 278 -2.59 10.60 1.12
C CYS A 278 -3.98 11.22 1.36
N THR A 279 -4.88 11.10 0.37
CA THR A 279 -6.19 11.78 0.41
C THR A 279 -7.25 10.97 1.16
N ILE A 280 -7.26 9.65 1.04
CA ILE A 280 -8.28 8.77 1.64
C ILE A 280 -8.30 8.81 3.18
N PRO A 281 -7.18 8.83 3.92
CA PRO A 281 -7.20 8.87 5.37
C PRO A 281 -7.65 10.22 5.96
N LEU A 282 -7.53 11.29 5.21
CA LEU A 282 -7.79 12.65 5.71
C LEU A 282 -9.26 12.87 6.12
N PRO A 283 -10.28 12.50 5.36
CA PRO A 283 -11.67 12.58 5.79
C PRO A 283 -11.96 11.71 7.01
N LEU A 284 -11.36 10.51 7.07
CA LEU A 284 -11.54 9.57 8.19
C LEU A 284 -10.94 10.11 9.49
N LEU A 285 -9.85 10.88 9.41
CA LEU A 285 -9.23 11.53 10.56
C LEU A 285 -10.04 12.72 11.07
N ILE A 286 -10.74 13.42 10.16
CA ILE A 286 -11.61 14.57 10.50
C ILE A 286 -12.91 14.09 11.15
N ASP A 287 -13.45 12.95 10.72
CA ASP A 287 -14.69 12.37 11.26
C ASP A 287 -14.48 11.51 12.52
N LEU A 288 -13.25 11.29 12.97
CA LEU A 288 -13.01 10.66 14.28
C LEU A 288 -13.56 11.54 15.38
N PRO A 289 -14.62 11.11 16.10
CA PRO A 289 -15.10 11.87 17.22
C PRO A 289 -13.94 12.02 18.22
N LEU A 290 -13.59 13.26 18.53
CA LEU A 290 -12.65 13.56 19.61
C LEU A 290 -13.05 12.69 20.81
N PRO A 291 -12.10 12.03 21.50
CA PRO A 291 -12.43 11.20 22.63
C PRO A 291 -13.25 12.06 23.59
N GLN A 292 -14.57 11.76 23.67
CA GLN A 292 -15.40 12.36 24.69
C GLN A 292 -14.74 11.97 26.00
N THR A 293 -14.13 12.93 26.66
CA THR A 293 -13.71 12.78 28.05
C THR A 293 -14.96 12.34 28.77
N SER A 294 -15.07 11.05 29.07
CA SER A 294 -16.15 10.48 29.83
C SER A 294 -16.12 11.16 31.20
N ASN A 295 -16.94 12.17 31.36
CA ASN A 295 -17.26 12.71 32.67
C ASN A 295 -17.86 11.55 33.47
N THR A 296 -17.01 10.90 34.24
CA THR A 296 -17.29 9.75 35.11
C THR A 296 -18.25 10.11 36.27
N THR A 297 -19.01 11.21 36.16
CA THR A 297 -19.86 11.72 37.22
C THR A 297 -21.34 11.32 37.10
N THR A 298 -21.80 10.79 35.95
CA THR A 298 -23.23 10.52 35.73
C THR A 298 -23.65 9.06 35.94
N ASN A 299 -22.74 8.14 36.22
CA ASN A 299 -23.08 6.71 36.30
C ASN A 299 -23.31 6.19 37.75
N LYS A 300 -23.32 7.07 38.76
CA LYS A 300 -23.65 6.64 40.15
C LYS A 300 -25.13 6.71 40.49
N THR A 301 -25.96 7.39 39.69
CA THR A 301 -27.39 7.59 40.03
C THR A 301 -28.32 6.53 39.42
N PHE A 302 -27.89 5.78 38.40
CA PHE A 302 -28.78 4.80 37.74
C PHE A 302 -28.79 3.39 38.38
N LYS A 303 -27.91 3.11 39.33
CA LYS A 303 -27.78 1.77 39.95
C LYS A 303 -28.58 1.60 41.27
N LYS A 304 -29.41 2.59 41.68
CA LYS A 304 -30.08 2.56 43.00
C LYS A 304 -31.58 2.26 42.96
N ASN A 305 -32.23 2.05 41.82
CA ASN A 305 -33.69 1.90 41.72
C ASN A 305 -34.22 0.58 41.13
N HIS A 306 -33.44 -0.46 41.06
CA HIS A 306 -34.01 -1.78 40.80
C HIS A 306 -33.76 -2.72 41.97
N ARG A 307 -34.67 -2.64 42.96
CA ARG A 307 -34.90 -3.75 43.90
C ARG A 307 -35.85 -4.75 43.24
N PRO A 308 -35.56 -6.06 43.29
CA PRO A 308 -36.46 -7.07 42.78
C PRO A 308 -37.61 -7.27 43.78
N LEU A 309 -38.82 -7.07 43.34
CA LEU A 309 -40.04 -7.52 44.06
C LEU A 309 -40.16 -9.04 43.87
N LEU A 310 -39.93 -9.74 44.96
CA LEU A 310 -40.23 -11.15 45.13
C LEU A 310 -41.68 -11.33 45.54
N ARG A 311 -42.32 -12.41 45.02
CA ARG A 311 -43.35 -13.26 45.58
C ARG A 311 -44.83 -12.93 45.35
N HIS A 312 -45.51 -13.79 44.64
CA HIS A 312 -46.51 -14.82 45.06
C HIS A 312 -47.11 -15.40 43.76
N GLY A 313 -47.09 -16.55 43.56
CA GLY A 313 -47.62 -17.87 43.74
C GLY A 313 -49.11 -17.99 43.41
N SER A 314 -49.46 -18.73 42.34
CA SER A 314 -50.64 -19.65 42.34
C SER A 314 -50.69 -20.48 41.02
N ARG A 315 -51.08 -21.69 41.22
CA ARG A 315 -51.19 -22.90 40.38
C ARG A 315 -52.08 -22.74 39.12
N GLN A 316 -51.61 -23.37 38.03
CA GLN A 316 -52.21 -24.25 36.99
C GLN A 316 -53.70 -24.14 36.63
N PRO A 317 -54.18 -24.65 35.41
CA PRO A 317 -53.74 -25.85 34.72
C PRO A 317 -53.66 -25.76 33.16
N ALA A 318 -53.15 -26.84 32.64
CA ALA A 318 -52.86 -27.17 31.24
C ALA A 318 -54.05 -27.18 30.27
N THR A 319 -53.85 -26.77 29.03
CA THR A 319 -54.49 -27.42 27.84
C THR A 319 -53.74 -27.11 26.53
N ARG A 320 -53.35 -28.20 25.85
CA ARG A 320 -53.28 -28.49 24.40
C ARG A 320 -52.52 -27.58 23.43
N LEU A 321 -51.40 -28.14 22.98
CA LEU A 321 -51.06 -28.46 21.57
C LEU A 321 -51.54 -27.49 20.46
N HIS A 322 -50.63 -26.74 19.86
CA HIS A 322 -50.55 -26.72 18.39
C HIS A 322 -49.08 -26.43 17.91
N ASN A 323 -48.74 -27.22 16.91
CA ASN A 323 -47.50 -27.28 16.15
C ASN A 323 -47.06 -25.94 15.60
N GLN A 324 -45.86 -25.43 15.97
CA GLN A 324 -45.11 -24.53 15.12
C GLN A 324 -43.62 -24.81 15.28
N SER A 325 -42.97 -24.96 14.11
CA SER A 325 -41.57 -25.22 13.86
C SER A 325 -40.61 -24.27 14.54
N PRO A 326 -39.37 -24.69 14.90
CA PRO A 326 -38.41 -23.85 15.61
C PRO A 326 -37.80 -22.81 14.66
N THR A 327 -38.08 -21.55 14.95
CA THR A 327 -37.38 -20.41 14.36
C THR A 327 -36.01 -20.23 15.00
N ASN A 328 -35.02 -20.19 14.18
CA ASN A 328 -33.59 -20.03 14.41
C ASN A 328 -33.24 -18.75 15.20
N PRO A 329 -32.52 -18.77 16.35
CA PRO A 329 -32.30 -17.59 17.20
C PRO A 329 -31.01 -16.82 16.91
N HIS A 330 -30.48 -16.82 15.69
CA HIS A 330 -29.29 -16.07 15.32
C HIS A 330 -29.49 -15.21 14.07
N ARG A 331 -30.36 -14.21 14.16
CA ARG A 331 -30.27 -13.04 13.30
C ARG A 331 -29.77 -11.85 14.13
N PRO A 332 -28.62 -11.24 13.84
CA PRO A 332 -28.29 -9.94 14.40
C PRO A 332 -29.30 -8.92 13.86
N ILE A 333 -29.88 -8.15 14.76
CA ILE A 333 -30.74 -7.01 14.47
C ILE A 333 -29.87 -5.96 13.77
N LEU A 334 -30.04 -5.83 12.46
CA LEU A 334 -29.50 -4.71 11.69
C LEU A 334 -30.25 -3.43 12.14
N PRO A 335 -29.54 -2.34 12.42
CA PRO A 335 -30.18 -1.04 12.62
C PRO A 335 -30.90 -0.62 11.33
N PRO A 336 -31.97 0.20 11.42
CA PRO A 336 -32.75 0.62 10.28
C PRO A 336 -31.84 1.32 9.24
N SER A 337 -32.08 1.01 7.97
CA SER A 337 -31.38 1.52 6.79
C SER A 337 -31.04 3.03 6.94
N LEU A 338 -29.73 3.31 7.05
CA LEU A 338 -29.23 4.68 6.89
C LEU A 338 -29.53 5.10 5.45
N ASP A 339 -30.34 6.12 5.32
CA ASP A 339 -30.65 6.76 4.05
C ASP A 339 -29.38 7.43 3.53
N ILE A 340 -28.77 6.87 2.48
CA ILE A 340 -27.50 7.33 1.88
C ILE A 340 -27.61 8.78 1.34
N HIS A 341 -28.83 9.33 1.28
CA HIS A 341 -29.08 10.72 0.85
C HIS A 341 -28.85 11.80 1.93
N GLN A 342 -28.56 11.44 3.17
CA GLN A 342 -28.30 12.41 4.25
C GLN A 342 -26.83 12.56 4.66
N LEU A 343 -25.90 11.90 3.97
CA LEU A 343 -24.48 12.21 4.11
C LEU A 343 -24.18 13.47 3.30
N GLU A 344 -24.31 14.62 3.93
CA GLU A 344 -23.66 15.86 3.47
C GLU A 344 -22.15 15.61 3.44
N TYR A 345 -21.63 15.33 2.26
CA TYR A 345 -20.17 15.28 2.03
C TYR A 345 -19.57 16.64 2.42
N PRO A 346 -18.58 16.69 3.29
CA PRO A 346 -17.96 17.95 3.67
C PRO A 346 -17.44 18.67 2.42
N ARG A 347 -17.61 19.98 2.37
CA ARG A 347 -17.27 20.87 1.23
C ARG A 347 -15.84 20.67 0.68
N ILE A 348 -14.97 20.06 1.45
CA ILE A 348 -13.59 19.73 1.07
C ILE A 348 -13.55 18.61 0.03
N THR A 349 -14.40 17.59 0.13
CA THR A 349 -14.49 16.50 -0.86
C THR A 349 -15.01 17.01 -2.20
N ILE A 350 -15.90 18.02 -2.17
CA ILE A 350 -16.39 18.72 -3.38
C ILE A 350 -15.26 19.53 -4.02
N PHE A 351 -14.33 20.07 -3.25
CA PHE A 351 -13.20 20.83 -3.78
C PHE A 351 -12.18 19.91 -4.49
N ALA A 352 -11.87 18.76 -3.93
CA ALA A 352 -11.03 17.74 -4.55
C ALA A 352 -11.69 17.18 -5.83
N PHE A 353 -13.01 16.92 -5.79
CA PHE A 353 -13.79 16.49 -6.97
C PHE A 353 -13.89 17.58 -8.05
N ARG A 354 -13.84 18.86 -7.67
CA ARG A 354 -13.89 19.98 -8.59
C ARG A 354 -12.55 20.21 -9.31
N ILE A 355 -11.44 19.95 -8.65
CA ILE A 355 -10.11 19.95 -9.28
C ILE A 355 -10.01 18.81 -10.31
N TYR A 356 -10.58 17.63 -10.01
CA TYR A 356 -10.65 16.50 -10.94
C TYR A 356 -11.51 16.78 -12.18
N HIS A 357 -12.59 17.58 -12.04
CA HIS A 357 -13.48 17.93 -13.16
C HIS A 357 -12.93 19.02 -14.08
N VAL A 358 -11.91 19.75 -13.70
CA VAL A 358 -11.29 20.79 -14.55
C VAL A 358 -10.34 20.21 -15.60
N GLN A 359 -9.89 18.96 -15.44
CA GLN A 359 -8.95 18.33 -16.38
C GLN A 359 -9.61 17.42 -17.45
N PHE A 360 -10.94 17.22 -17.43
CA PHE A 360 -11.63 16.48 -18.49
C PHE A 360 -12.59 17.38 -19.27
N PRO A 361 -12.47 17.49 -20.60
CA PRO A 361 -13.42 18.23 -21.40
C PRO A 361 -14.80 17.55 -21.33
N ARG A 362 -15.80 18.35 -20.98
CA ARG A 362 -17.21 17.97 -21.04
C ARG A 362 -17.62 17.81 -22.50
N ASN A 363 -17.65 16.62 -23.03
CA ASN A 363 -18.45 16.25 -24.20
C ASN A 363 -18.61 14.72 -24.21
N VAL A 364 -19.61 14.25 -23.48
CA VAL A 364 -20.27 12.98 -23.77
C VAL A 364 -21.76 13.29 -23.89
N PRO A 365 -22.40 13.06 -25.05
CA PRO A 365 -23.84 13.20 -25.20
C PRO A 365 -24.56 12.17 -24.32
N ARG A 366 -25.63 12.65 -23.69
CA ARG A 366 -26.59 11.75 -23.03
C ARG A 366 -27.57 11.31 -24.14
N ASP A 367 -27.60 10.05 -24.42
CA ASP A 367 -28.74 9.31 -24.96
C ASP A 367 -28.94 8.03 -24.14
#